data_afb862067c66a32829a061a4a7e4d82e
#
_entry.id   afb862067c66a32829a061a4a7e4d82e
#
_cell.length_a   1.000
_cell.length_b   1.000
_cell.length_c   1.000
_cell.angle_alpha   90.00
_cell.angle_beta   90.00
_cell.angle_gamma   90.00
#
_symmetry.space_group_name_H-M   'P 1'
#
loop_
_entity.id
_entity.type
_entity.pdbx_description
1 polymer ?
#
loop_
_entity_poly.entity_id
_entity_poly.type
_entity_poly.pdbx_seq_one_letter_code
_entity_poly.pdbx_strand_id
1 'polypeptide(L)'
;LNPYTVSVFGKKYGLDYIVAVATKKEYKRQGYMRRLLDKILIDMNSEKVPFTYLIPANKDYYLPFDFAFVARKNVYDVDLSSFKKSVLRCVKPECKEACEILRFINNEVSKDNDVYTYRDMHYFERELKEISSEDGFINIYREGDDIVAYESFWGLEKIELKERIVSSSIAKREYGKENIMVRITDVAEFLSNFRSSKDIDIIIKINDNIVEAQNAYFRVQMGKDFANIVKIPDAKDSAFVEFDIADFTAWIFGYNDDVNFNIVNFVDKSIAKDS
;
A
#
# COMPACT_ATOMS: atom_id res chain seq x y z
N LEU A 1 3.85 -8.86 -12.68
CA LEU A 1 4.32 -7.92 -11.67
C LEU A 1 4.55 -6.56 -12.31
N ASN A 2 4.23 -5.50 -11.61
CA ASN A 2 4.38 -4.13 -12.08
C ASN A 2 5.07 -3.30 -10.97
N PRO A 3 6.34 -2.90 -11.16
CA PRO A 3 7.10 -2.23 -10.11
C PRO A 3 6.62 -0.80 -9.87
N TYR A 4 6.51 -0.44 -8.59
CA TYR A 4 6.22 0.91 -8.13
C TYR A 4 7.16 1.30 -6.99
N THR A 5 7.45 2.58 -6.88
CA THR A 5 8.11 3.13 -5.69
C THR A 5 7.04 3.30 -4.60
N VAL A 6 7.21 2.63 -3.46
CA VAL A 6 6.33 2.75 -2.31
C VAL A 6 7.11 3.36 -1.15
N SER A 7 6.55 4.39 -0.54
CA SER A 7 7.05 4.97 0.71
C SER A 7 6.50 4.16 1.88
N VAL A 8 7.37 3.73 2.77
CA VAL A 8 7.05 3.03 4.02
C VAL A 8 7.72 3.81 5.15
N PHE A 9 6.95 4.58 5.93
CA PHE A 9 7.48 5.49 6.95
C PHE A 9 8.63 6.37 6.44
N GLY A 10 8.51 6.90 5.21
CA GLY A 10 9.51 7.74 4.56
C GLY A 10 10.63 6.99 3.83
N LYS A 11 10.90 5.73 4.13
CA LYS A 11 11.85 4.91 3.37
C LYS A 11 11.20 4.42 2.08
N LYS A 12 11.91 4.52 0.96
CA LYS A 12 11.40 4.13 -0.36
C LYS A 12 11.83 2.71 -0.73
N TYR A 13 10.87 1.92 -1.20
CA TYR A 13 11.07 0.58 -1.72
C TYR A 13 10.57 0.47 -3.15
N GLY A 14 11.28 -0.27 -3.99
CA GLY A 14 10.73 -0.78 -5.25
C GLY A 14 9.91 -2.02 -4.93
N LEU A 15 8.58 -1.92 -4.99
CA LEU A 15 7.68 -3.04 -4.70
C LEU A 15 6.86 -3.40 -5.93
N ASP A 16 6.66 -4.68 -6.12
CA ASP A 16 5.84 -5.19 -7.21
C ASP A 16 4.36 -5.23 -6.84
N TYR A 17 3.56 -4.54 -7.64
CA TYR A 17 2.10 -4.65 -7.67
C TYR A 17 1.69 -5.85 -8.51
N ILE A 18 0.89 -6.73 -7.94
CA ILE A 18 0.35 -7.90 -8.66
C ILE A 18 -0.84 -7.46 -9.49
N VAL A 19 -0.73 -7.56 -10.80
CA VAL A 19 -1.76 -7.13 -11.75
C VAL A 19 -1.94 -8.15 -12.87
N ALA A 20 -3.13 -8.13 -13.49
CA ALA A 20 -3.46 -8.93 -14.67
C ALA A 20 -3.26 -10.45 -14.47
N VAL A 21 -3.60 -10.96 -13.28
CA VAL A 21 -3.58 -12.41 -13.03
C VAL A 21 -4.71 -13.07 -13.82
N ALA A 22 -4.35 -13.82 -14.86
CA ALA A 22 -5.31 -14.47 -15.74
C ALA A 22 -4.90 -15.90 -16.07
N THR A 23 -5.89 -16.77 -16.24
CA THR A 23 -5.70 -18.14 -16.70
C THR A 23 -6.63 -18.38 -17.89
N LYS A 24 -6.08 -18.86 -19.01
CA LYS A 24 -6.88 -19.24 -20.19
C LYS A 24 -7.95 -20.24 -19.79
N LYS A 25 -9.11 -20.16 -20.45
CA LYS A 25 -10.32 -20.91 -20.08
C LYS A 25 -10.05 -22.44 -20.00
N GLU A 26 -9.29 -22.96 -20.94
CA GLU A 26 -8.92 -24.40 -21.05
C GLU A 26 -7.96 -24.88 -19.94
N TYR A 27 -7.27 -23.95 -19.25
CA TYR A 27 -6.32 -24.25 -18.17
C TYR A 27 -6.83 -23.87 -16.78
N LYS A 28 -8.10 -23.43 -16.66
CA LYS A 28 -8.69 -23.10 -15.35
C LYS A 28 -8.81 -24.33 -14.47
N ARG A 29 -8.77 -24.13 -13.17
CA ARG A 29 -8.91 -25.18 -12.11
C ARG A 29 -7.84 -26.27 -12.13
N GLN A 30 -6.68 -26.01 -12.74
CA GLN A 30 -5.52 -26.92 -12.78
C GLN A 30 -4.37 -26.48 -11.83
N GLY A 31 -4.64 -25.53 -10.94
CA GLY A 31 -3.67 -25.06 -9.93
C GLY A 31 -2.58 -24.12 -10.43
N TYR A 32 -2.64 -23.63 -11.68
CA TYR A 32 -1.59 -22.75 -12.22
C TYR A 32 -1.44 -21.44 -11.45
N MET A 33 -2.55 -20.79 -11.10
CA MET A 33 -2.53 -19.57 -10.32
C MET A 33 -1.88 -19.80 -8.94
N ARG A 34 -2.23 -20.90 -8.26
CA ARG A 34 -1.64 -21.27 -6.97
C ARG A 34 -0.13 -21.42 -7.09
N ARG A 35 0.34 -22.27 -7.98
CA ARG A 35 1.78 -22.48 -8.18
C ARG A 35 2.55 -21.21 -8.51
N LEU A 36 1.93 -20.31 -9.29
CA LEU A 36 2.55 -19.03 -9.64
C LEU A 36 2.64 -18.09 -8.44
N LEU A 37 1.55 -17.91 -7.70
CA LEU A 37 1.51 -17.02 -6.54
C LEU A 37 2.37 -17.55 -5.39
N ASP A 38 2.29 -18.86 -5.08
CA ASP A 38 3.15 -19.46 -4.06
C ASP A 38 4.63 -19.20 -4.39
N LYS A 39 5.04 -19.42 -5.66
CA LYS A 39 6.42 -19.15 -6.08
C LYS A 39 6.80 -17.67 -5.95
N ILE A 40 5.94 -16.76 -6.39
CA ILE A 40 6.19 -15.32 -6.29
C ILE A 40 6.40 -14.89 -4.83
N LEU A 41 5.54 -15.35 -3.91
CA LEU A 41 5.64 -15.02 -2.49
C LEU A 41 6.92 -15.57 -1.85
N ILE A 42 7.32 -16.80 -2.22
CA ILE A 42 8.58 -17.39 -1.75
C ILE A 42 9.81 -16.64 -2.30
N ASP A 43 9.79 -16.29 -3.59
CA ASP A 43 10.88 -15.53 -4.21
C ASP A 43 11.01 -14.15 -3.56
N MET A 44 9.90 -13.43 -3.36
CA MET A 44 9.88 -12.14 -2.66
C MET A 44 10.46 -12.22 -1.24
N ASN A 45 10.14 -13.28 -0.49
CA ASN A 45 10.74 -13.49 0.82
C ASN A 45 12.25 -13.70 0.72
N SER A 46 12.72 -14.51 -0.24
CA SER A 46 14.16 -14.76 -0.44
C SER A 46 14.93 -13.49 -0.80
N GLU A 47 14.29 -12.55 -1.47
CA GLU A 47 14.80 -11.23 -1.85
C GLU A 47 14.60 -10.16 -0.77
N LYS A 48 14.02 -10.53 0.38
CA LYS A 48 13.68 -9.62 1.50
C LYS A 48 12.76 -8.48 1.10
N VAL A 49 11.86 -8.74 0.18
CA VAL A 49 10.79 -7.79 -0.17
C VAL A 49 9.82 -7.73 1.02
N PRO A 50 9.55 -6.56 1.61
CA PRO A 50 8.74 -6.47 2.84
C PRO A 50 7.28 -6.89 2.63
N PHE A 51 6.69 -6.55 1.50
CA PHE A 51 5.31 -6.93 1.13
C PHE A 51 5.05 -6.75 -0.35
N THR A 52 3.97 -7.37 -0.82
CA THR A 52 3.35 -7.11 -2.12
C THR A 52 1.89 -6.72 -1.96
N TYR A 53 1.28 -6.16 -2.99
CA TYR A 53 -0.08 -5.65 -2.93
C TYR A 53 -0.80 -5.76 -4.27
N LEU A 54 -2.13 -5.69 -4.19
CA LEU A 54 -3.01 -5.75 -5.35
C LEU A 54 -4.35 -5.06 -5.10
N ILE A 55 -5.06 -4.75 -6.17
CA ILE A 55 -6.48 -4.40 -6.16
C ILE A 55 -7.24 -5.61 -6.72
N PRO A 56 -8.02 -6.33 -5.89
CA PRO A 56 -8.65 -7.56 -6.33
C PRO A 56 -9.86 -7.30 -7.21
N ALA A 57 -9.97 -7.98 -8.36
CA ALA A 57 -11.24 -8.07 -9.08
C ALA A 57 -12.28 -8.88 -8.29
N ASN A 58 -11.84 -9.92 -7.56
CA ASN A 58 -12.59 -10.66 -6.57
C ASN A 58 -11.63 -11.11 -5.46
N LYS A 59 -11.94 -10.74 -4.21
CA LYS A 59 -11.14 -11.07 -3.02
C LYS A 59 -10.94 -12.57 -2.82
N ASP A 60 -11.95 -13.38 -3.14
CA ASP A 60 -11.93 -14.82 -2.93
C ASP A 60 -10.83 -15.55 -3.70
N TYR A 61 -10.24 -14.88 -4.71
CA TYR A 61 -9.09 -15.42 -5.43
C TYR A 61 -7.78 -15.25 -4.66
N TYR A 62 -7.70 -14.29 -3.73
CA TYR A 62 -6.46 -13.93 -3.04
C TYR A 62 -6.47 -14.25 -1.54
N LEU A 63 -7.64 -14.41 -0.91
CA LEU A 63 -7.74 -14.89 0.48
C LEU A 63 -7.02 -16.22 0.71
N PRO A 64 -7.04 -17.22 -0.21
CA PRO A 64 -6.29 -18.47 -0.04
C PRO A 64 -4.76 -18.33 -0.11
N PHE A 65 -4.25 -17.12 -0.35
CA PHE A 65 -2.84 -16.75 -0.34
C PHE A 65 -2.51 -15.78 0.79
N ASP A 66 -3.37 -15.70 1.79
CA ASP A 66 -3.22 -14.87 2.98
C ASP A 66 -3.07 -13.36 2.68
N PHE A 67 -3.66 -12.88 1.57
CA PHE A 67 -3.82 -11.46 1.35
C PHE A 67 -4.93 -10.91 2.25
N ALA A 68 -4.69 -9.78 2.89
CA ALA A 68 -5.66 -9.08 3.72
C ALA A 68 -5.96 -7.69 3.18
N PHE A 69 -7.20 -7.22 3.34
CA PHE A 69 -7.50 -5.82 3.09
C PHE A 69 -6.80 -4.92 4.11
N VAL A 70 -6.24 -3.82 3.60
CA VAL A 70 -5.52 -2.83 4.42
C VAL A 70 -5.95 -1.39 4.12
N ALA A 71 -6.71 -1.16 3.07
CA ALA A 71 -7.17 0.17 2.72
C ALA A 71 -8.55 0.15 2.04
N ARG A 72 -9.22 1.30 2.15
CA ARG A 72 -10.50 1.59 1.49
C ARG A 72 -10.30 2.67 0.44
N LYS A 73 -11.14 2.68 -0.59
CA LYS A 73 -11.13 3.73 -1.61
C LYS A 73 -11.44 5.07 -0.95
N ASN A 74 -10.64 6.09 -1.24
CA ASN A 74 -10.96 7.46 -0.81
C ASN A 74 -12.15 7.99 -1.59
N VAL A 75 -13.09 8.60 -0.89
CA VAL A 75 -14.27 9.29 -1.42
C VAL A 75 -14.26 10.71 -0.86
N TYR A 76 -14.66 11.67 -1.69
CA TYR A 76 -14.72 13.08 -1.30
C TYR A 76 -16.09 13.64 -1.68
N ASP A 77 -16.78 14.21 -0.71
CA ASP A 77 -17.99 15.00 -0.96
C ASP A 77 -17.58 16.47 -1.13
N VAL A 78 -17.39 16.88 -2.39
CA VAL A 78 -16.93 18.23 -2.74
C VAL A 78 -17.42 18.63 -4.12
N ASP A 79 -17.95 19.85 -4.22
CA ASP A 79 -18.23 20.47 -5.50
C ASP A 79 -16.99 21.23 -5.99
N LEU A 80 -16.40 20.72 -7.07
CA LEU A 80 -15.23 21.32 -7.71
C LEU A 80 -15.57 22.35 -8.80
N SER A 81 -16.84 22.64 -9.05
CA SER A 81 -17.29 23.51 -10.15
C SER A 81 -16.88 24.98 -9.97
N SER A 82 -16.65 25.42 -8.73
CA SER A 82 -16.21 26.78 -8.40
C SER A 82 -14.72 27.05 -8.63
N PHE A 83 -13.91 25.99 -8.78
CA PHE A 83 -12.48 26.12 -8.97
C PHE A 83 -12.07 26.22 -10.43
N LYS A 84 -10.98 26.94 -10.70
CA LYS A 84 -10.42 27.03 -12.05
C LYS A 84 -9.91 25.66 -12.49
N LYS A 85 -10.50 25.11 -13.54
CA LYS A 85 -10.16 23.80 -14.09
C LYS A 85 -9.24 23.91 -15.30
N SER A 86 -8.18 23.11 -15.35
CA SER A 86 -7.40 22.81 -16.54
C SER A 86 -7.48 21.33 -16.88
N VAL A 87 -7.46 20.99 -18.16
CA VAL A 87 -7.54 19.62 -18.67
C VAL A 87 -6.23 19.28 -19.36
N LEU A 88 -5.57 18.24 -18.90
CA LEU A 88 -4.30 17.77 -19.45
C LEU A 88 -4.55 16.45 -20.18
N ARG A 89 -4.24 16.41 -21.49
CA ARG A 89 -4.25 15.18 -22.30
C ARG A 89 -2.86 14.69 -22.65
N CYS A 90 -1.90 15.61 -22.60
CA CYS A 90 -0.50 15.33 -22.84
C CYS A 90 0.32 16.34 -22.04
N VAL A 91 1.16 15.87 -21.15
CA VAL A 91 2.09 16.71 -20.37
C VAL A 91 3.49 16.27 -20.72
N LYS A 92 4.37 17.23 -21.00
CA LYS A 92 5.80 16.92 -21.07
C LYS A 92 6.29 16.62 -19.66
N PRO A 93 6.89 15.45 -19.42
CA PRO A 93 7.23 15.01 -18.06
C PRO A 93 8.11 16.01 -17.28
N GLU A 94 8.99 16.70 -17.95
CA GLU A 94 9.97 17.61 -17.33
C GLU A 94 9.46 19.06 -17.14
N CYS A 95 8.14 19.30 -17.31
CA CYS A 95 7.63 20.66 -17.14
C CYS A 95 7.35 20.99 -15.66
N LYS A 96 7.36 22.31 -15.36
CA LYS A 96 7.07 22.84 -14.02
C LYS A 96 5.72 22.33 -13.48
N GLU A 97 4.72 22.24 -14.34
CA GLU A 97 3.38 21.78 -13.99
C GLU A 97 3.38 20.32 -13.51
N ALA A 98 4.12 19.42 -14.16
CA ALA A 98 4.26 18.02 -13.71
C ALA A 98 4.86 17.95 -12.29
N CYS A 99 5.90 18.75 -12.01
CA CYS A 99 6.50 18.82 -10.68
C CYS A 99 5.51 19.35 -9.61
N GLU A 100 4.68 20.34 -9.96
CA GLU A 100 3.64 20.87 -9.06
C GLU A 100 2.57 19.82 -8.75
N ILE A 101 2.08 19.10 -9.78
CA ILE A 101 1.11 18.03 -9.64
C ILE A 101 1.65 16.93 -8.73
N LEU A 102 2.86 16.44 -9.00
CA LEU A 102 3.47 15.37 -8.21
C LEU A 102 3.70 15.80 -6.75
N ARG A 103 4.12 17.03 -6.52
CA ARG A 103 4.25 17.57 -5.17
C ARG A 103 2.91 17.60 -4.45
N PHE A 104 1.86 18.12 -5.09
CA PHE A 104 0.52 18.16 -4.54
C PHE A 104 0.04 16.76 -4.16
N ILE A 105 0.12 15.79 -5.09
CA ILE A 105 -0.34 14.42 -4.86
C ILE A 105 0.41 13.79 -3.69
N ASN A 106 1.74 13.80 -3.69
CA ASN A 106 2.53 13.18 -2.63
C ASN A 106 2.27 13.85 -1.27
N ASN A 107 2.14 15.17 -1.23
CA ASN A 107 1.83 15.88 0.02
C ASN A 107 0.45 15.49 0.58
N GLU A 108 -0.59 15.45 -0.26
CA GLU A 108 -1.93 15.10 0.23
C GLU A 108 -2.02 13.63 0.65
N VAL A 109 -1.37 12.73 -0.09
CA VAL A 109 -1.41 11.30 0.24
C VAL A 109 -0.61 10.99 1.51
N SER A 110 0.52 11.66 1.74
CA SER A 110 1.37 11.42 2.92
C SER A 110 0.80 11.97 4.23
N LYS A 111 -0.16 12.90 4.21
CA LYS A 111 -0.75 13.47 5.44
C LYS A 111 -1.39 12.42 6.35
N ASP A 112 -2.01 11.42 5.73
CA ASP A 112 -2.82 10.44 6.46
C ASP A 112 -2.36 8.99 6.23
N ASN A 113 -1.27 8.77 5.46
CA ASN A 113 -0.79 7.42 5.15
C ASN A 113 0.71 7.32 5.38
N ASP A 114 1.11 6.39 6.22
CA ASP A 114 2.52 6.05 6.46
C ASP A 114 3.08 5.15 5.36
N VAL A 115 2.18 4.42 4.66
CA VAL A 115 2.52 3.55 3.52
C VAL A 115 1.70 4.00 2.31
N TYR A 116 2.39 4.43 1.24
CA TYR A 116 1.71 4.90 0.02
C TYR A 116 2.62 4.78 -1.21
N THR A 117 2.02 4.67 -2.39
CA THR A 117 2.76 4.75 -3.65
C THR A 117 3.30 6.16 -3.82
N TYR A 118 4.63 6.29 -3.80
CA TYR A 118 5.30 7.55 -4.06
C TYR A 118 5.31 7.83 -5.56
N ARG A 119 4.78 8.97 -5.94
CA ARG A 119 4.66 9.36 -7.34
C ARG A 119 5.85 10.23 -7.72
N ASP A 120 6.76 9.63 -8.48
CA ASP A 120 7.88 10.31 -9.12
C ASP A 120 7.58 10.60 -10.61
N MET A 121 8.54 11.18 -11.29
CA MET A 121 8.39 11.51 -12.70
C MET A 121 8.17 10.25 -13.57
N HIS A 122 8.85 9.15 -13.24
CA HIS A 122 8.70 7.87 -13.95
C HIS A 122 7.28 7.30 -13.78
N TYR A 123 6.72 7.38 -12.56
CA TYR A 123 5.32 7.04 -12.33
C TYR A 123 4.39 7.88 -13.20
N PHE A 124 4.59 9.19 -13.23
CA PHE A 124 3.73 10.12 -13.95
C PHE A 124 3.79 9.93 -15.48
N GLU A 125 4.97 9.68 -16.03
CA GLU A 125 5.13 9.34 -17.46
C GLU A 125 4.34 8.07 -17.82
N ARG A 126 4.43 7.04 -17.00
CA ARG A 126 3.69 5.80 -17.20
C ARG A 126 2.20 6.05 -17.09
N GLU A 127 1.73 6.76 -16.08
CA GLU A 127 0.33 7.11 -15.91
C GLU A 127 -0.23 7.88 -17.10
N LEU A 128 0.51 8.86 -17.62
CA LEU A 128 0.12 9.60 -18.81
C LEU A 128 0.00 8.69 -20.06
N LYS A 129 0.91 7.74 -20.24
CA LYS A 129 0.84 6.76 -21.34
C LYS A 129 -0.39 5.85 -21.19
N GLU A 130 -0.65 5.34 -19.99
CA GLU A 130 -1.82 4.51 -19.70
C GLU A 130 -3.13 5.29 -20.00
N ILE A 131 -3.25 6.50 -19.46
CA ILE A 131 -4.42 7.38 -19.67
C ILE A 131 -4.59 7.69 -21.16
N SER A 132 -3.52 8.05 -21.85
CA SER A 132 -3.58 8.38 -23.29
C SER A 132 -3.95 7.18 -24.16
N SER A 133 -3.55 5.96 -23.79
CA SER A 133 -3.90 4.75 -24.53
C SER A 133 -5.39 4.41 -24.48
N GLU A 134 -6.12 5.00 -23.55
CA GLU A 134 -7.55 4.80 -23.36
C GLU A 134 -8.37 6.11 -23.54
N ASP A 135 -7.86 7.04 -24.34
CA ASP A 135 -8.49 8.35 -24.63
C ASP A 135 -8.84 9.17 -23.37
N GLY A 136 -8.14 8.89 -22.27
CA GLY A 136 -8.35 9.53 -21.00
C GLY A 136 -7.74 10.93 -20.90
N PHE A 137 -7.87 11.52 -19.72
CA PHE A 137 -7.37 12.87 -19.43
C PHE A 137 -7.21 13.08 -17.91
N ILE A 138 -6.50 14.16 -17.56
CA ILE A 138 -6.32 14.61 -16.19
C ILE A 138 -6.99 15.97 -16.03
N ASN A 139 -7.79 16.15 -14.98
CA ASN A 139 -8.27 17.44 -14.54
C ASN A 139 -7.45 17.93 -13.35
N ILE A 140 -6.99 19.18 -13.43
CA ILE A 140 -6.36 19.90 -12.33
C ILE A 140 -7.25 21.06 -11.95
N TYR A 141 -7.56 21.17 -10.67
CA TYR A 141 -8.36 22.27 -10.12
C TYR A 141 -7.47 23.14 -9.25
N ARG A 142 -7.63 24.46 -9.41
CA ARG A 142 -6.80 25.46 -8.71
C ARG A 142 -7.68 26.51 -8.02
N GLU A 143 -7.18 26.94 -6.86
CA GLU A 143 -7.61 28.15 -6.17
C GLU A 143 -6.44 29.13 -6.19
N GLY A 144 -6.56 30.23 -6.94
CA GLY A 144 -5.39 31.06 -7.25
C GLY A 144 -4.34 30.27 -8.03
N ASP A 145 -3.13 30.20 -7.49
CA ASP A 145 -2.00 29.47 -8.06
C ASP A 145 -1.87 28.02 -7.49
N ASP A 146 -2.57 27.73 -6.39
CA ASP A 146 -2.44 26.46 -5.69
C ASP A 146 -3.33 25.38 -6.30
N ILE A 147 -2.80 24.16 -6.43
CA ILE A 147 -3.60 22.99 -6.81
C ILE A 147 -4.41 22.55 -5.59
N VAL A 148 -5.73 22.41 -5.77
CA VAL A 148 -6.66 21.96 -4.72
C VAL A 148 -7.28 20.60 -5.01
N ALA A 149 -7.30 20.15 -6.27
CA ALA A 149 -7.70 18.79 -6.61
C ALA A 149 -7.06 18.31 -7.92
N TYR A 150 -6.91 16.98 -7.97
CA TYR A 150 -6.46 16.19 -9.09
C TYR A 150 -7.48 15.09 -9.37
N GLU A 151 -7.81 14.89 -10.64
CA GLU A 151 -8.61 13.76 -11.10
C GLU A 151 -8.00 13.17 -12.37
N SER A 152 -7.87 11.86 -12.43
CA SER A 152 -7.52 11.16 -13.66
C SER A 152 -8.67 10.28 -14.14
N PHE A 153 -8.86 10.24 -15.45
CA PHE A 153 -9.92 9.51 -16.13
C PHE A 153 -9.36 8.64 -17.24
N TRP A 154 -9.96 7.48 -17.45
CA TRP A 154 -9.62 6.56 -18.53
C TRP A 154 -10.84 5.75 -18.96
N GLY A 155 -10.70 4.93 -20.02
CA GLY A 155 -11.71 3.98 -20.49
C GLY A 155 -12.18 4.24 -21.91
N LEU A 156 -11.98 3.27 -22.81
CA LEU A 156 -12.30 3.37 -24.24
C LEU A 156 -13.81 3.33 -24.53
N GLU A 157 -14.55 2.46 -23.83
CA GLU A 157 -16.01 2.34 -24.02
C GLU A 157 -16.78 3.34 -23.18
N LYS A 158 -16.31 3.60 -21.98
CA LYS A 158 -16.90 4.50 -21.00
C LYS A 158 -15.82 5.17 -20.19
N ILE A 159 -15.80 6.49 -20.18
CA ILE A 159 -14.86 7.25 -19.35
C ILE A 159 -15.23 7.05 -17.88
N GLU A 160 -14.26 6.59 -17.10
CA GLU A 160 -14.38 6.33 -15.67
C GLU A 160 -13.31 7.08 -14.89
N LEU A 161 -13.67 7.49 -13.68
CA LEU A 161 -12.74 8.11 -12.75
C LEU A 161 -11.77 7.03 -12.24
N LYS A 162 -10.48 7.15 -12.63
CA LYS A 162 -9.40 6.29 -12.16
C LYS A 162 -8.98 6.67 -10.74
N GLU A 163 -8.64 7.94 -10.53
CA GLU A 163 -8.20 8.46 -9.24
C GLU A 163 -8.71 9.88 -9.01
N ARG A 164 -9.02 10.20 -7.74
CA ARG A 164 -9.32 11.56 -7.27
C ARG A 164 -8.53 11.82 -6.00
N ILE A 165 -7.81 12.93 -5.97
CA ILE A 165 -7.10 13.43 -4.80
C ILE A 165 -7.53 14.88 -4.59
N VAL A 166 -7.99 15.19 -3.39
CA VAL A 166 -8.52 16.50 -3.02
C VAL A 166 -7.75 17.00 -1.81
N SER A 167 -7.43 18.29 -1.82
CA SER A 167 -6.78 18.93 -0.69
C SER A 167 -7.64 18.84 0.56
N SER A 168 -7.01 18.48 1.67
CA SER A 168 -7.64 18.46 2.98
C SER A 168 -8.14 19.84 3.44
N SER A 169 -7.73 20.92 2.76
CA SER A 169 -8.21 22.27 3.03
C SER A 169 -9.63 22.53 2.53
N ILE A 170 -10.09 21.79 1.51
CA ILE A 170 -11.41 22.03 0.87
C ILE A 170 -12.40 20.89 1.07
N ALA A 171 -11.94 19.68 1.41
CA ALA A 171 -12.83 18.56 1.69
C ALA A 171 -12.22 17.58 2.69
N LYS A 172 -13.08 16.94 3.47
CA LYS A 172 -12.69 15.77 4.27
C LYS A 172 -12.71 14.53 3.39
N ARG A 173 -11.74 13.65 3.65
CA ARG A 173 -11.71 12.32 3.07
C ARG A 173 -12.71 11.43 3.81
N GLU A 174 -13.50 10.71 3.05
CA GLU A 174 -14.35 9.62 3.51
C GLU A 174 -13.83 8.29 2.97
N TYR A 175 -14.22 7.20 3.62
CA TYR A 175 -13.79 5.88 3.23
C TYR A 175 -14.94 5.12 2.56
N GLY A 176 -14.73 4.74 1.31
CA GLY A 176 -15.62 3.90 0.54
C GLY A 176 -15.38 2.40 0.78
N LYS A 177 -15.57 1.61 -0.29
CA LYS A 177 -15.35 0.16 -0.23
C LYS A 177 -13.87 -0.20 -0.11
N GLU A 178 -13.62 -1.36 0.47
CA GLU A 178 -12.31 -2.03 0.47
C GLU A 178 -11.76 -2.14 -0.94
N ASN A 179 -10.50 -1.81 -1.14
CA ASN A 179 -9.92 -1.83 -2.47
C ASN A 179 -8.48 -2.36 -2.57
N ILE A 180 -7.68 -2.27 -1.52
CA ILE A 180 -6.28 -2.73 -1.57
C ILE A 180 -6.10 -3.90 -0.63
N MET A 181 -5.57 -5.00 -1.16
CA MET A 181 -5.08 -6.13 -0.37
C MET A 181 -3.55 -6.16 -0.39
N VAL A 182 -2.98 -6.47 0.76
CA VAL A 182 -1.53 -6.60 0.99
C VAL A 182 -1.22 -8.00 1.51
N ARG A 183 -0.02 -8.46 1.21
CA ARG A 183 0.58 -9.67 1.77
C ARG A 183 2.00 -9.34 2.21
N ILE A 184 2.28 -9.38 3.52
CA ILE A 184 3.65 -9.26 4.04
C ILE A 184 4.44 -10.50 3.63
N THR A 185 5.58 -10.29 2.98
CA THR A 185 6.43 -11.36 2.46
C THR A 185 7.71 -11.52 3.26
N ASP A 186 8.17 -10.48 3.96
CA ASP A 186 9.24 -10.55 4.96
C ASP A 186 8.88 -9.72 6.20
N VAL A 187 8.52 -10.40 7.28
CA VAL A 187 8.09 -9.79 8.54
C VAL A 187 9.21 -8.96 9.17
N ALA A 188 10.44 -9.45 9.14
CA ALA A 188 11.56 -8.75 9.76
C ALA A 188 11.90 -7.48 8.99
N GLU A 189 11.98 -7.55 7.66
CA GLU A 189 12.22 -6.38 6.81
C GLU A 189 11.09 -5.35 6.95
N PHE A 190 9.82 -5.78 6.98
CA PHE A 190 8.70 -4.89 7.16
C PHE A 190 8.75 -4.17 8.51
N LEU A 191 8.90 -4.92 9.61
CA LEU A 191 8.96 -4.37 10.97
C LEU A 191 10.20 -3.50 11.23
N SER A 192 11.28 -3.67 10.48
CA SER A 192 12.48 -2.84 10.61
C SER A 192 12.24 -1.34 10.35
N ASN A 193 11.13 -1.01 9.68
CA ASN A 193 10.73 0.35 9.37
C ASN A 193 9.98 1.05 10.53
N PHE A 194 9.58 0.31 11.55
CA PHE A 194 8.79 0.85 12.65
C PHE A 194 9.69 1.40 13.76
N ARG A 195 9.18 2.39 14.47
CA ARG A 195 9.78 2.95 15.70
C ARG A 195 8.70 3.00 16.77
N SER A 196 9.12 3.04 18.01
CA SER A 196 8.20 3.12 19.15
C SER A 196 8.61 4.23 20.10
N SER A 197 7.65 4.99 20.62
CA SER A 197 7.88 6.01 21.64
C SER A 197 8.35 5.42 22.97
N LYS A 198 8.15 4.11 23.16
CA LYS A 198 8.56 3.36 24.36
C LYS A 198 9.42 2.18 23.94
N ASP A 199 10.33 1.76 24.79
CA ASP A 199 11.07 0.54 24.56
C ASP A 199 10.14 -0.67 24.60
N ILE A 200 10.17 -1.46 23.55
CA ILE A 200 9.39 -2.68 23.36
C ILE A 200 10.37 -3.86 23.25
N ASP A 201 10.08 -4.94 23.97
CA ASP A 201 10.73 -6.23 23.81
C ASP A 201 9.67 -7.32 23.95
N ILE A 202 9.22 -7.85 22.83
CA ILE A 202 8.16 -8.85 22.76
C ILE A 202 8.52 -9.97 21.80
N ILE A 203 7.82 -11.08 21.92
CA ILE A 203 7.89 -12.19 20.99
C ILE A 203 6.56 -12.31 20.27
N ILE A 204 6.63 -12.38 18.95
CA ILE A 204 5.48 -12.69 18.10
C ILE A 204 5.74 -14.02 17.39
N LYS A 205 4.71 -14.87 17.29
CA LYS A 205 4.68 -16.07 16.46
C LYS A 205 3.87 -15.76 15.22
N ILE A 206 4.46 -15.97 14.07
CA ILE A 206 3.76 -15.88 12.78
C ILE A 206 3.53 -17.28 12.25
N ASN A 207 2.30 -17.58 11.83
CA ASN A 207 1.93 -18.76 11.08
C ASN A 207 1.79 -18.38 9.61
N ASP A 208 2.57 -19.01 8.76
CA ASP A 208 2.56 -18.80 7.33
C ASP A 208 2.60 -20.16 6.61
N ASN A 209 1.52 -20.48 5.93
CA ASN A 209 1.34 -21.77 5.26
C ASN A 209 1.96 -21.83 3.85
N ILE A 210 2.43 -20.68 3.33
CA ILE A 210 2.99 -20.57 1.98
C ILE A 210 4.48 -20.29 2.03
N VAL A 211 4.88 -19.32 2.83
CA VAL A 211 6.29 -18.96 3.00
C VAL A 211 6.80 -19.55 4.30
N GLU A 212 7.22 -20.83 4.25
CA GLU A 212 7.67 -21.59 5.42
C GLU A 212 8.73 -20.84 6.24
N ALA A 213 9.58 -20.08 5.57
CA ALA A 213 10.60 -19.27 6.24
C ALA A 213 9.99 -18.18 7.14
N GLN A 214 8.72 -17.77 6.96
CA GLN A 214 8.01 -16.82 7.82
C GLN A 214 7.27 -17.52 8.97
N ASN A 215 7.07 -18.83 8.91
CA ASN A 215 6.45 -19.61 9.98
C ASN A 215 7.43 -19.77 11.16
N ALA A 216 7.56 -18.73 11.96
CA ALA A 216 8.63 -18.60 12.96
C ALA A 216 8.24 -17.70 14.14
N TYR A 217 9.04 -17.78 15.21
CA TYR A 217 9.02 -16.78 16.28
C TYR A 217 9.97 -15.63 15.93
N PHE A 218 9.53 -14.41 16.21
CA PHE A 218 10.31 -13.18 16.04
C PHE A 218 10.40 -12.46 17.38
N ARG A 219 11.60 -12.22 17.88
CA ARG A 219 11.81 -11.25 18.95
C ARG A 219 11.88 -9.87 18.34
N VAL A 220 10.98 -9.00 18.77
CA VAL A 220 10.81 -7.65 18.28
C VAL A 220 11.25 -6.70 19.39
N GLN A 221 12.36 -6.02 19.16
CA GLN A 221 12.89 -4.99 20.04
C GLN A 221 12.87 -3.66 19.31
N MET A 222 12.15 -2.70 19.85
CA MET A 222 12.00 -1.36 19.23
C MET A 222 12.14 -0.28 20.29
N GLY A 223 12.66 0.85 19.88
CA GLY A 223 12.68 2.10 20.62
C GLY A 223 12.54 3.27 19.67
N LYS A 224 12.84 4.47 20.16
CA LYS A 224 12.70 5.70 19.39
C LYS A 224 13.61 5.70 18.14
N ASP A 225 14.81 5.19 18.27
CA ASP A 225 15.85 5.31 17.25
C ASP A 225 16.27 3.96 16.65
N PHE A 226 15.67 2.85 17.09
CA PHE A 226 16.05 1.52 16.63
C PHE A 226 14.86 0.57 16.46
N ALA A 227 15.03 -0.40 15.58
CA ALA A 227 14.22 -1.60 15.49
C ALA A 227 15.15 -2.78 15.19
N ASN A 228 15.12 -3.79 16.05
CA ASN A 228 15.88 -5.04 15.92
C ASN A 228 14.90 -6.22 15.93
N ILE A 229 14.74 -6.87 14.79
CA ILE A 229 13.80 -7.98 14.63
C ILE A 229 14.60 -9.22 14.27
N VAL A 230 14.56 -10.21 15.14
CA VAL A 230 15.38 -11.42 15.01
C VAL A 230 14.50 -12.66 15.09
N LYS A 231 14.66 -13.57 14.15
CA LYS A 231 14.05 -14.90 14.25
C LYS A 231 14.73 -15.69 15.37
N ILE A 232 13.90 -16.32 16.20
CA ILE A 232 14.36 -17.19 17.29
C ILE A 232 13.73 -18.58 17.12
N PRO A 233 14.39 -19.64 17.59
CA PRO A 233 13.92 -21.01 17.38
C PRO A 233 12.60 -21.31 18.12
N ASP A 234 12.43 -20.72 19.30
CA ASP A 234 11.25 -20.88 20.14
C ASP A 234 11.09 -19.67 21.08
N ALA A 235 9.94 -19.56 21.74
CA ALA A 235 9.69 -18.55 22.76
C ALA A 235 10.22 -18.97 24.15
N LYS A 236 10.65 -20.23 24.32
CA LYS A 236 10.95 -20.84 25.63
C LYS A 236 9.79 -20.62 26.60
N ASP A 237 10.10 -20.12 27.79
CA ASP A 237 9.11 -19.82 28.84
C ASP A 237 8.56 -18.37 28.76
N SER A 238 8.89 -17.64 27.69
CA SER A 238 8.43 -16.25 27.51
C SER A 238 7.04 -16.22 26.91
N ALA A 239 6.23 -15.26 27.34
CA ALA A 239 4.96 -14.98 26.72
C ALA A 239 5.14 -14.50 25.27
N PHE A 240 4.27 -14.90 24.38
CA PHE A 240 4.24 -14.46 22.98
C PHE A 240 2.83 -14.21 22.50
N VAL A 241 2.72 -13.48 21.40
CA VAL A 241 1.47 -13.27 20.68
C VAL A 241 1.54 -14.00 19.35
N GLU A 242 0.47 -14.72 19.01
CA GLU A 242 0.41 -15.53 17.81
C GLU A 242 -0.55 -14.93 16.78
N PHE A 243 -0.14 -14.94 15.52
CA PHE A 243 -0.93 -14.47 14.38
C PHE A 243 -0.81 -15.40 13.20
N ASP A 244 -1.88 -15.58 12.47
CA ASP A 244 -1.79 -15.91 11.06
C ASP A 244 -1.30 -14.69 10.27
N ILE A 245 -0.53 -14.89 9.23
CA ILE A 245 0.12 -13.79 8.52
C ILE A 245 -0.89 -12.82 7.89
N ALA A 246 -2.10 -13.27 7.50
CA ALA A 246 -3.16 -12.40 7.01
C ALA A 246 -3.67 -11.45 8.12
N ASP A 247 -3.92 -12.00 9.31
CA ASP A 247 -4.39 -11.23 10.46
C ASP A 247 -3.31 -10.25 10.94
N PHE A 248 -2.06 -10.70 10.97
CA PHE A 248 -0.92 -9.83 11.23
C PHE A 248 -0.84 -8.68 10.24
N THR A 249 -1.02 -8.96 8.94
CA THR A 249 -1.03 -7.94 7.89
C THR A 249 -2.14 -6.92 8.12
N ALA A 250 -3.39 -7.36 8.32
CA ALA A 250 -4.52 -6.46 8.57
C ALA A 250 -4.30 -5.60 9.83
N TRP A 251 -3.83 -6.21 10.91
CA TRP A 251 -3.58 -5.53 12.18
C TRP A 251 -2.48 -4.48 12.07
N ILE A 252 -1.31 -4.83 11.53
CA ILE A 252 -0.16 -3.91 11.52
C ILE A 252 -0.37 -2.71 10.57
N PHE A 253 -1.23 -2.87 9.55
CA PHE A 253 -1.69 -1.76 8.71
C PHE A 253 -2.83 -0.94 9.35
N GLY A 254 -3.31 -1.31 10.54
CA GLY A 254 -4.37 -0.59 11.25
C GLY A 254 -5.74 -0.75 10.61
N TYR A 255 -5.99 -1.88 9.95
CA TYR A 255 -7.26 -2.15 9.28
C TYR A 255 -8.27 -2.88 10.17
N ASN A 256 -7.81 -3.76 11.06
CA ASN A 256 -8.62 -4.50 12.04
C ASN A 256 -8.33 -3.98 13.45
N ASP A 257 -9.22 -3.14 13.96
CA ASP A 257 -9.21 -2.72 15.38
C ASP A 257 -9.78 -3.81 16.30
N ASP A 258 -10.47 -4.82 15.74
CA ASP A 258 -11.17 -5.88 16.49
C ASP A 258 -10.26 -7.00 17.02
N VAL A 259 -8.99 -6.98 16.70
CA VAL A 259 -8.04 -7.92 17.25
C VAL A 259 -7.70 -7.46 18.67
N ASN A 260 -8.43 -7.98 19.64
CA ASN A 260 -8.25 -7.74 21.08
C ASN A 260 -6.93 -8.32 21.60
N PHE A 261 -5.82 -7.79 21.11
CA PHE A 261 -4.55 -8.00 21.77
C PHE A 261 -4.43 -6.96 22.88
N ASN A 262 -4.33 -7.41 24.13
CA ASN A 262 -4.00 -6.57 25.28
C ASN A 262 -2.62 -5.88 25.17
N ILE A 263 -2.05 -5.79 23.98
CA ILE A 263 -0.85 -5.02 23.65
C ILE A 263 -1.32 -3.67 23.13
N VAL A 264 -1.76 -2.85 24.05
CA VAL A 264 -2.13 -1.47 23.80
C VAL A 264 -0.87 -0.70 23.37
N ASN A 265 -0.92 -0.06 22.19
CA ASN A 265 0.12 0.83 21.67
C ASN A 265 1.43 0.15 21.25
N PHE A 266 1.35 -0.90 20.44
CA PHE A 266 2.52 -1.56 19.87
C PHE A 266 3.36 -0.62 18.98
N VAL A 267 2.72 0.31 18.27
CA VAL A 267 3.38 1.28 17.41
C VAL A 267 2.74 2.65 17.58
N ASP A 268 3.51 3.63 18.04
CA ASP A 268 3.11 5.03 17.95
C ASP A 268 3.49 5.58 16.58
N LYS A 269 2.51 5.58 15.68
CA LYS A 269 2.67 6.04 14.29
C LYS A 269 3.04 7.53 14.17
N SER A 270 2.88 8.31 15.26
CA SER A 270 3.18 9.75 15.25
C SER A 270 4.66 10.06 15.15
N ILE A 271 5.53 9.17 15.66
CA ILE A 271 6.98 9.40 15.69
C ILE A 271 7.64 9.15 14.33
N ALA A 272 7.09 8.27 13.52
CA ALA A 272 7.61 7.99 12.18
C ALA A 272 7.49 9.18 11.20
N LYS A 273 6.71 10.22 11.55
CA LYS A 273 6.52 11.44 10.74
C LYS A 273 7.53 12.55 11.02
N ASP A 274 8.23 12.49 12.14
CA ASP A 274 9.14 13.56 12.61
C ASP A 274 10.62 13.24 12.44
N SER A 275 10.99 12.17 11.73
CA SER A 275 12.38 11.75 11.49
C SER A 275 12.85 11.94 10.06
#